data_74c3979a0470b8f646e33c55ba3f9bdf
#
_entry.id   74c3979a0470b8f646e33c55ba3f9bdf
#
_cell.length_a   1.000
_cell.length_b   1.000
_cell.length_c   1.000
_cell.angle_alpha   90.00
_cell.angle_beta   90.00
_cell.angle_gamma   90.00
#
_symmetry.space_group_name_H-M   'P 1'
#
loop_
_entity.id
_entity.type
_entity.pdbx_description
1 polymer ?
#
loop_
_entity_poly.entity_id
_entity_poly.type
_entity_poly.pdbx_seq_one_letter_code
_entity_poly.pdbx_strand_id
1 'polypeptide(L)'
;MKLLKYFVTTLSFICSSACLANQTESLWQPPADIASAFLITVNGKVRWQSQADKPLPPASLTKLVTALVLIENPHLDDWVVVSKNATQQEGTKLHLKPNEQFKAAYLLGAMLIRSANDACLALVEWDAGSEATFVQKMNAKVAVLGLKNTHFSNACGFDGASHYSTASDLLTIAIAANHQPKIKVWADMLSYNLQAKNGKAYKVVTSNMLLGRVTGVDGLKTGYTKKAGKCLIANGKRNGKEVYLVMLNAPNRWWDADALINRAFDEDLK
;
A
#
# COMPACT_ATOMS: atom_id res chain seq x y z
N MET A 1 -68.94 -1.61 -69.47
CA MET A 1 -68.79 -2.32 -68.20
C MET A 1 -67.33 -2.31 -67.86
N LYS A 2 -66.83 -1.42 -66.97
CA LYS A 2 -65.42 -1.32 -66.60
C LYS A 2 -65.29 -1.88 -65.19
N LEU A 3 -64.52 -2.99 -65.03
CA LEU A 3 -64.14 -3.54 -63.73
C LEU A 3 -63.00 -2.74 -63.16
N LEU A 4 -63.21 -2.18 -61.98
CA LEU A 4 -62.22 -1.47 -61.17
C LEU A 4 -61.52 -2.47 -60.26
N LYS A 5 -60.20 -2.71 -60.47
CA LYS A 5 -59.40 -3.56 -59.60
C LYS A 5 -58.84 -2.70 -58.46
N TYR A 6 -59.22 -3.03 -57.24
CA TYR A 6 -58.63 -2.46 -56.01
C TYR A 6 -57.33 -3.20 -55.70
N PHE A 7 -56.21 -2.47 -55.68
CA PHE A 7 -54.95 -2.93 -55.17
C PHE A 7 -54.91 -2.62 -53.65
N VAL A 8 -54.92 -3.62 -52.84
CA VAL A 8 -54.71 -3.48 -51.39
C VAL A 8 -53.23 -3.67 -51.11
N THR A 9 -52.50 -2.59 -50.83
CA THR A 9 -51.12 -2.61 -50.34
C THR A 9 -51.11 -2.79 -48.84
N THR A 10 -50.74 -3.99 -48.39
CA THR A 10 -50.46 -4.27 -46.99
C THR A 10 -49.11 -3.71 -46.59
N LEU A 11 -49.10 -2.66 -45.79
CA LEU A 11 -47.94 -2.07 -45.21
C LEU A 11 -47.53 -2.89 -43.98
N SER A 12 -46.49 -3.76 -44.11
CA SER A 12 -45.93 -4.52 -42.97
C SER A 12 -45.09 -3.54 -42.15
N PHE A 13 -45.57 -3.15 -40.98
CA PHE A 13 -44.80 -2.49 -39.95
C PHE A 13 -43.86 -3.55 -39.30
N ILE A 14 -42.58 -3.51 -39.67
CA ILE A 14 -41.53 -4.22 -38.92
C ILE A 14 -41.24 -3.35 -37.68
N CYS A 15 -41.86 -3.74 -36.57
CA CYS A 15 -41.51 -3.19 -35.26
C CYS A 15 -40.17 -3.75 -34.83
N SER A 16 -39.08 -3.05 -35.16
CA SER A 16 -37.77 -3.34 -34.57
C SER A 16 -37.81 -3.02 -33.09
N SER A 17 -38.10 -4.02 -32.28
CA SER A 17 -37.89 -3.95 -30.82
C SER A 17 -36.38 -3.92 -30.58
N ALA A 18 -35.77 -2.73 -30.69
CA ALA A 18 -34.47 -2.50 -30.11
C ALA A 18 -34.60 -2.72 -28.60
N CYS A 19 -34.24 -3.89 -28.14
CA CYS A 19 -34.07 -4.21 -26.73
C CYS A 19 -32.94 -3.33 -26.22
N LEU A 20 -33.26 -2.13 -25.76
CA LEU A 20 -32.39 -1.32 -24.93
C LEU A 20 -32.20 -2.11 -23.63
N ALA A 21 -31.20 -2.97 -23.62
CA ALA A 21 -30.65 -3.50 -22.39
C ALA A 21 -30.14 -2.31 -21.58
N ASN A 22 -31.02 -1.80 -20.74
CA ASN A 22 -30.68 -0.79 -19.75
C ASN A 22 -29.70 -1.48 -18.77
N GLN A 23 -28.41 -1.44 -19.12
CA GLN A 23 -27.35 -1.84 -18.20
C GLN A 23 -27.35 -0.79 -17.10
N THR A 24 -28.15 -1.03 -16.06
CA THR A 24 -28.00 -0.34 -14.80
C THR A 24 -26.60 -0.65 -14.31
N GLU A 25 -25.66 0.25 -14.60
CA GLU A 25 -24.35 0.21 -13.93
C GLU A 25 -24.63 0.11 -12.44
N SER A 26 -24.06 -0.88 -11.80
CA SER A 26 -24.11 -0.99 -10.35
C SER A 26 -23.46 0.28 -9.78
N LEU A 27 -24.28 1.24 -9.38
CA LEU A 27 -23.87 2.50 -8.73
C LEU A 27 -23.37 2.23 -7.30
N TRP A 28 -22.89 1.01 -7.04
CA TRP A 28 -22.37 0.69 -5.73
C TRP A 28 -21.19 1.60 -5.40
N GLN A 29 -21.25 2.20 -4.24
CA GLN A 29 -20.18 3.00 -3.66
C GLN A 29 -19.81 2.40 -2.30
N PRO A 30 -18.52 2.38 -1.94
CA PRO A 30 -18.14 1.98 -0.59
C PRO A 30 -18.78 2.94 0.41
N PRO A 31 -19.17 2.45 1.61
CA PRO A 31 -19.59 3.33 2.69
C PRO A 31 -18.49 4.36 3.00
N ALA A 32 -18.88 5.63 3.22
CA ALA A 32 -17.92 6.72 3.42
C ALA A 32 -17.13 6.61 4.74
N ASP A 33 -17.64 5.84 5.69
CA ASP A 33 -17.11 5.68 7.04
C ASP A 33 -16.18 4.46 7.23
N ILE A 34 -15.86 3.72 6.17
CA ILE A 34 -14.93 2.57 6.23
C ILE A 34 -13.53 2.98 6.68
N ALA A 35 -13.14 4.23 6.41
CA ALA A 35 -11.87 4.82 6.80
C ALA A 35 -11.99 6.35 6.89
N SER A 36 -11.09 7.00 7.65
CA SER A 36 -11.02 8.47 7.65
C SER A 36 -10.58 9.06 6.31
N ALA A 37 -9.83 8.30 5.53
CA ALA A 37 -9.53 8.55 4.12
C ALA A 37 -9.20 7.22 3.43
N PHE A 38 -9.62 7.07 2.19
CA PHE A 38 -9.21 5.95 1.34
C PHE A 38 -9.16 6.32 -0.13
N LEU A 39 -8.40 5.56 -0.88
CA LEU A 39 -8.28 5.66 -2.33
C LEU A 39 -8.02 4.26 -2.89
N ILE A 40 -8.78 3.86 -3.89
CA ILE A 40 -8.54 2.63 -4.65
C ILE A 40 -8.47 2.95 -6.14
N THR A 41 -7.48 2.36 -6.81
CA THR A 41 -7.30 2.48 -8.25
C THR A 41 -7.32 1.12 -8.92
N VAL A 42 -7.78 1.10 -10.17
CA VAL A 42 -7.69 -0.06 -11.07
C VAL A 42 -7.01 0.40 -12.34
N ASN A 43 -5.92 -0.25 -12.73
CA ASN A 43 -5.11 0.11 -13.90
C ASN A 43 -4.75 1.61 -13.94
N GLY A 44 -4.38 2.17 -12.77
CA GLY A 44 -4.01 3.58 -12.62
C GLY A 44 -5.17 4.58 -12.60
N LYS A 45 -6.42 4.16 -12.82
CA LYS A 45 -7.59 5.03 -12.74
C LYS A 45 -8.25 4.92 -11.35
N VAL A 46 -8.62 6.06 -10.77
CA VAL A 46 -9.36 6.07 -9.50
C VAL A 46 -10.72 5.40 -9.69
N ARG A 47 -11.00 4.39 -8.88
CA ARG A 47 -12.29 3.69 -8.87
C ARG A 47 -13.21 4.25 -7.78
N TRP A 48 -12.71 4.31 -6.55
CA TRP A 48 -13.43 4.91 -5.41
C TRP A 48 -12.45 5.64 -4.51
N GLN A 49 -12.91 6.72 -3.91
CA GLN A 49 -12.14 7.48 -2.93
C GLN A 49 -13.04 8.23 -1.94
N SER A 50 -12.51 8.50 -0.77
CA SER A 50 -13.09 9.42 0.21
C SER A 50 -11.97 10.14 0.93
N GLN A 51 -12.05 11.48 1.02
CA GLN A 51 -11.07 12.32 1.72
C GLN A 51 -9.60 12.04 1.32
N ALA A 52 -9.36 11.67 0.04
CA ALA A 52 -8.05 11.15 -0.41
C ALA A 52 -6.90 12.13 -0.18
N ASP A 53 -7.15 13.44 -0.18
CA ASP A 53 -6.16 14.50 0.02
C ASP A 53 -6.13 15.06 1.46
N LYS A 54 -6.88 14.45 2.39
CA LYS A 54 -6.86 14.84 3.80
C LYS A 54 -5.55 14.42 4.47
N PRO A 55 -4.76 15.34 5.07
CA PRO A 55 -3.56 14.99 5.80
C PRO A 55 -3.90 14.21 7.08
N LEU A 56 -3.34 13.03 7.22
CA LEU A 56 -3.55 12.12 8.35
C LEU A 56 -2.22 11.46 8.75
N PRO A 57 -2.07 11.02 10.00
CA PRO A 57 -0.90 10.25 10.41
C PRO A 57 -0.83 8.91 9.65
N PRO A 58 0.28 8.62 8.95
CA PRO A 58 0.40 7.41 8.12
C PRO A 58 0.81 6.17 8.91
N ALA A 59 1.19 6.29 10.16
CA ALA A 59 1.82 5.21 10.93
C ALA A 59 2.99 4.59 10.16
N SER A 60 3.18 3.28 10.27
CA SER A 60 4.26 2.55 9.58
C SER A 60 4.15 2.46 8.05
N LEU A 61 3.16 3.08 7.41
CA LEU A 61 3.19 3.27 5.95
C LEU A 61 4.39 4.15 5.56
N THR A 62 4.86 5.01 6.46
CA THR A 62 6.12 5.77 6.40
C THR A 62 7.31 4.93 5.95
N LYS A 63 7.38 3.65 6.39
CA LYS A 63 8.50 2.75 6.08
C LYS A 63 8.66 2.45 4.59
N LEU A 64 7.67 2.76 3.76
CA LEU A 64 7.84 2.68 2.30
C LEU A 64 8.80 3.76 1.78
N VAL A 65 8.72 5.00 2.28
CA VAL A 65 9.68 6.05 1.92
C VAL A 65 11.04 5.74 2.53
N THR A 66 11.09 5.25 3.76
CA THR A 66 12.33 4.77 4.39
C THR A 66 13.00 3.70 3.52
N ALA A 67 12.21 2.73 3.01
CA ALA A 67 12.73 1.71 2.11
C ALA A 67 13.23 2.30 0.77
N LEU A 68 12.49 3.24 0.18
CA LEU A 68 12.90 3.92 -1.06
C LEU A 68 14.23 4.65 -0.91
N VAL A 69 14.50 5.28 0.24
CA VAL A 69 15.78 5.92 0.54
C VAL A 69 16.86 4.86 0.74
N LEU A 70 16.61 3.83 1.55
CA LEU A 70 17.58 2.79 1.87
C LEU A 70 18.08 2.01 0.66
N ILE A 71 17.21 1.72 -0.32
CA ILE A 71 17.61 0.96 -1.52
C ILE A 71 18.51 1.75 -2.48
N GLU A 72 18.64 3.06 -2.30
CA GLU A 72 19.60 3.90 -3.01
C GLU A 72 21.03 3.72 -2.49
N ASN A 73 21.18 3.19 -1.28
CA ASN A 73 22.49 2.83 -0.76
C ASN A 73 23.02 1.58 -1.51
N PRO A 74 24.21 1.66 -2.15
CA PRO A 74 24.78 0.55 -2.89
C PRO A 74 25.25 -0.62 -2.00
N HIS A 75 25.35 -0.39 -0.69
CA HIS A 75 25.97 -1.28 0.28
C HIS A 75 24.98 -2.16 1.05
N LEU A 76 23.83 -2.51 0.47
CA LEU A 76 22.83 -3.36 1.15
C LEU A 76 23.32 -4.74 1.57
N ASP A 77 24.47 -5.17 1.05
CA ASP A 77 25.14 -6.41 1.46
C ASP A 77 26.07 -6.25 2.67
N ASP A 78 26.23 -5.03 3.19
CA ASP A 78 27.04 -4.77 4.37
C ASP A 78 26.35 -5.26 5.66
N TRP A 79 27.19 -5.45 6.68
CA TRP A 79 26.74 -5.82 8.01
C TRP A 79 26.35 -4.57 8.81
N VAL A 80 25.10 -4.48 9.21
CA VAL A 80 24.55 -3.46 10.09
C VAL A 80 24.68 -3.92 11.53
N VAL A 81 25.29 -3.10 12.38
CA VAL A 81 25.36 -3.32 13.82
C VAL A 81 24.12 -2.72 14.49
N VAL A 82 23.37 -3.51 15.21
CA VAL A 82 22.19 -3.06 15.94
C VAL A 82 22.63 -2.24 17.15
N SER A 83 22.28 -0.96 17.19
CA SER A 83 22.58 -0.08 18.31
C SER A 83 21.71 -0.37 19.53
N LYS A 84 22.15 0.08 20.71
CA LYS A 84 21.30 0.06 21.92
C LYS A 84 20.01 0.86 21.71
N ASN A 85 20.09 2.00 21.04
CA ASN A 85 18.95 2.87 20.73
C ASN A 85 17.92 2.15 19.84
N ALA A 86 18.35 1.47 18.78
CA ALA A 86 17.48 0.67 17.92
C ALA A 86 16.71 -0.40 18.70
N THR A 87 17.34 -1.07 19.68
CA THR A 87 16.67 -2.11 20.48
C THR A 87 15.63 -1.57 21.47
N GLN A 88 15.69 -0.27 21.79
CA GLN A 88 14.77 0.37 22.73
C GLN A 88 13.48 0.87 22.07
N GLN A 89 13.37 0.77 20.74
CA GLN A 89 12.19 1.25 20.02
C GLN A 89 10.91 0.58 20.51
N GLU A 90 9.84 1.37 20.59
CA GLU A 90 8.52 0.88 20.99
C GLU A 90 7.75 0.24 19.83
N GLY A 91 6.59 -0.32 20.14
CA GLY A 91 5.66 -0.93 19.17
C GLY A 91 6.16 -2.27 18.62
N THR A 92 5.92 -2.52 17.34
CA THR A 92 6.28 -3.79 16.70
C THR A 92 7.79 -3.90 16.50
N LYS A 93 8.40 -4.96 17.02
CA LYS A 93 9.84 -5.22 16.92
C LYS A 93 10.15 -6.72 16.94
N LEU A 94 11.36 -7.09 16.57
CA LEU A 94 11.88 -8.47 16.63
C LEU A 94 12.60 -8.77 17.94
N HIS A 95 12.79 -7.77 18.80
CA HIS A 95 13.58 -7.86 20.03
C HIS A 95 15.06 -8.22 19.73
N LEU A 96 15.61 -7.58 18.69
CA LEU A 96 17.02 -7.65 18.37
C LEU A 96 17.87 -7.23 19.59
N LYS A 97 19.11 -7.73 19.68
CA LYS A 97 19.98 -7.40 20.81
C LYS A 97 21.04 -6.39 20.38
N PRO A 98 21.53 -5.53 21.31
CA PRO A 98 22.62 -4.64 21.01
C PRO A 98 23.85 -5.42 20.51
N ASN A 99 24.57 -4.85 19.55
CA ASN A 99 25.75 -5.41 18.90
C ASN A 99 25.52 -6.67 18.04
N GLU A 100 24.29 -7.17 17.89
CA GLU A 100 23.98 -8.14 16.85
C GLU A 100 24.20 -7.51 15.47
N GLN A 101 24.66 -8.32 14.51
CA GLN A 101 24.95 -7.88 13.16
C GLN A 101 24.09 -8.65 12.16
N PHE A 102 23.51 -7.91 11.22
CA PHE A 102 22.68 -8.47 10.15
C PHE A 102 23.03 -7.82 8.82
N LYS A 103 22.84 -8.51 7.71
CA LYS A 103 22.92 -7.89 6.39
C LYS A 103 21.81 -6.85 6.24
N ALA A 104 22.14 -5.66 5.71
CA ALA A 104 21.18 -4.56 5.55
C ALA A 104 19.96 -4.99 4.74
N ALA A 105 20.14 -5.73 3.64
CA ALA A 105 19.05 -6.25 2.83
C ALA A 105 18.05 -7.11 3.64
N TYR A 106 18.52 -7.93 4.57
CA TYR A 106 17.63 -8.76 5.39
C TYR A 106 16.94 -7.97 6.50
N LEU A 107 17.60 -6.95 7.08
CA LEU A 107 16.92 -6.02 7.99
C LEU A 107 15.83 -5.21 7.27
N LEU A 108 16.07 -4.84 6.01
CA LEU A 108 15.06 -4.21 5.15
C LEU A 108 13.82 -5.11 5.02
N GLY A 109 14.02 -6.41 4.80
CA GLY A 109 12.93 -7.39 4.81
C GLY A 109 12.18 -7.42 6.15
N ALA A 110 12.86 -7.43 7.28
CA ALA A 110 12.25 -7.40 8.60
C ALA A 110 11.40 -6.14 8.83
N MET A 111 11.91 -4.98 8.41
CA MET A 111 11.21 -3.71 8.45
C MET A 111 9.94 -3.71 7.59
N LEU A 112 9.98 -4.30 6.39
CA LEU A 112 8.83 -4.30 5.47
C LEU A 112 7.79 -5.35 5.87
N ILE A 113 8.19 -6.60 6.10
CA ILE A 113 7.32 -7.75 6.37
C ILE A 113 6.65 -7.63 7.75
N ARG A 114 7.46 -7.52 8.81
CA ARG A 114 6.96 -7.45 10.20
C ARG A 114 6.66 -6.04 10.67
N SER A 115 7.10 -5.03 9.91
CA SER A 115 7.06 -3.62 10.38
C SER A 115 7.95 -3.36 11.61
N ALA A 116 9.06 -4.10 11.74
CA ALA A 116 9.93 -4.08 12.91
C ALA A 116 10.61 -2.72 13.08
N ASN A 117 10.38 -2.05 14.22
CA ASN A 117 10.92 -0.71 14.51
C ASN A 117 12.40 -0.74 14.88
N ASP A 118 12.86 -1.81 15.56
CA ASP A 118 14.27 -2.04 15.87
C ASP A 118 15.10 -2.23 14.60
N ALA A 119 14.60 -3.00 13.63
CA ALA A 119 15.22 -3.14 12.31
C ALA A 119 15.20 -1.83 11.51
N CYS A 120 14.10 -1.08 11.59
CA CYS A 120 13.96 0.23 10.94
C CYS A 120 15.04 1.19 11.43
N LEU A 121 15.15 1.41 12.74
CA LEU A 121 16.10 2.37 13.28
C LEU A 121 17.55 1.92 13.10
N ALA A 122 17.85 0.62 13.21
CA ALA A 122 19.19 0.10 12.94
C ALA A 122 19.65 0.43 11.50
N LEU A 123 18.76 0.28 10.51
CA LEU A 123 19.05 0.64 9.12
C LEU A 123 19.23 2.14 8.93
N VAL A 124 18.40 2.95 9.58
CA VAL A 124 18.44 4.41 9.53
C VAL A 124 19.75 4.95 10.09
N GLU A 125 20.18 4.44 11.24
CA GLU A 125 21.45 4.80 11.86
C GLU A 125 22.66 4.33 11.02
N TRP A 126 22.57 3.15 10.43
CA TRP A 126 23.61 2.63 9.52
C TRP A 126 23.75 3.50 8.25
N ASP A 127 22.63 3.91 7.63
CA ASP A 127 22.65 4.65 6.36
C ASP A 127 23.06 6.12 6.52
N ALA A 128 22.68 6.76 7.62
CA ALA A 128 22.83 8.21 7.77
C ALA A 128 23.50 8.66 9.08
N GLY A 129 23.91 7.74 9.94
CA GLY A 129 24.51 8.03 11.24
C GLY A 129 23.51 8.54 12.28
N SER A 130 22.39 9.14 11.87
CA SER A 130 21.32 9.60 12.77
C SER A 130 19.96 9.58 12.08
N GLU A 131 18.88 9.43 12.87
CA GLU A 131 17.52 9.55 12.35
C GLU A 131 17.24 10.95 11.80
N ALA A 132 17.76 12.01 12.41
CA ALA A 132 17.56 13.38 11.94
C ALA A 132 18.11 13.58 10.52
N THR A 133 19.33 13.10 10.23
CA THR A 133 19.93 13.14 8.89
C THR A 133 19.14 12.30 7.90
N PHE A 134 18.66 11.13 8.33
CA PHE A 134 17.86 10.26 7.47
C PHE A 134 16.50 10.87 7.11
N VAL A 135 15.84 11.55 8.05
CA VAL A 135 14.57 12.26 7.83
C VAL A 135 14.74 13.37 6.78
N GLN A 136 15.89 14.04 6.72
CA GLN A 136 16.20 15.00 5.65
C GLN A 136 16.21 14.29 4.27
N LYS A 137 16.84 13.11 4.17
CA LYS A 137 16.81 12.31 2.93
C LYS A 137 15.38 11.90 2.57
N MET A 138 14.56 11.51 3.55
CA MET A 138 13.14 11.15 3.32
C MET A 138 12.35 12.33 2.76
N ASN A 139 12.47 13.53 3.35
CA ASN A 139 11.73 14.70 2.86
C ASN A 139 12.29 15.21 1.51
N ALA A 140 13.56 15.02 1.23
CA ALA A 140 14.10 15.21 -0.12
C ALA A 140 13.48 14.24 -1.14
N LYS A 141 13.29 12.96 -0.75
CA LYS A 141 12.60 11.97 -1.58
C LYS A 141 11.14 12.35 -1.81
N VAL A 142 10.43 12.87 -0.79
CA VAL A 142 9.07 13.41 -0.89
C VAL A 142 9.01 14.51 -1.97
N ALA A 143 9.96 15.44 -1.96
CA ALA A 143 10.05 16.52 -2.96
C ALA A 143 10.31 15.97 -4.37
N VAL A 144 11.23 14.99 -4.52
CA VAL A 144 11.52 14.33 -5.81
C VAL A 144 10.29 13.61 -6.37
N LEU A 145 9.47 13.01 -5.52
CA LEU A 145 8.22 12.37 -5.91
C LEU A 145 7.09 13.35 -6.18
N GLY A 146 7.30 14.66 -5.99
CA GLY A 146 6.31 15.72 -6.21
C GLY A 146 5.16 15.74 -5.21
N LEU A 147 5.36 15.16 -4.02
CA LEU A 147 4.31 15.05 -2.98
C LEU A 147 4.19 16.38 -2.23
N LYS A 148 2.98 16.95 -2.24
CA LYS A 148 2.73 18.29 -1.69
C LYS A 148 2.14 18.27 -0.27
N ASN A 149 1.52 17.16 0.10
CA ASN A 149 0.76 17.02 1.34
C ASN A 149 1.36 15.95 2.25
N THR A 150 2.68 15.77 2.17
CA THR A 150 3.42 14.77 2.95
C THR A 150 4.64 15.39 3.61
N HIS A 151 4.81 15.14 4.90
CA HIS A 151 6.01 15.47 5.65
C HIS A 151 6.29 14.41 6.71
N PHE A 152 7.53 13.99 6.81
CA PHE A 152 7.98 13.03 7.80
C PHE A 152 8.85 13.69 8.85
N SER A 153 8.60 13.41 10.13
CA SER A 153 9.42 13.87 11.26
C SER A 153 10.20 12.73 11.93
N ASN A 154 9.98 11.49 11.51
CA ASN A 154 10.74 10.32 11.91
C ASN A 154 10.70 9.26 10.81
N ALA A 155 11.59 8.27 10.90
CA ALA A 155 11.76 7.29 9.83
C ALA A 155 10.87 6.04 9.97
N CYS A 156 10.33 5.77 11.15
CA CYS A 156 9.65 4.51 11.43
C CYS A 156 8.12 4.64 11.54
N GLY A 157 7.57 5.86 11.48
CA GLY A 157 6.14 6.12 11.46
C GLY A 157 5.52 6.21 12.85
N PHE A 158 6.26 6.75 13.82
CA PHE A 158 5.71 7.14 15.13
C PHE A 158 4.88 8.42 15.00
N ASP A 159 3.96 8.62 15.92
CA ASP A 159 3.15 9.82 15.96
C ASP A 159 4.02 11.07 16.19
N GLY A 160 3.77 12.12 15.43
CA GLY A 160 4.45 13.41 15.53
C GLY A 160 3.54 14.55 15.07
N ALA A 161 3.76 15.77 15.57
CA ALA A 161 2.94 16.92 15.21
C ALA A 161 3.04 17.27 13.71
N SER A 162 4.22 17.09 13.12
CA SER A 162 4.51 17.35 11.71
C SER A 162 4.71 16.06 10.90
N HIS A 163 4.12 14.92 11.34
CA HIS A 163 4.24 13.63 10.68
C HIS A 163 2.91 13.24 10.03
N TYR A 164 2.76 13.52 8.75
CA TYR A 164 1.50 13.33 8.03
C TYR A 164 1.72 12.97 6.56
N SER A 165 0.70 12.40 5.96
CA SER A 165 0.57 12.16 4.52
C SER A 165 -0.91 12.09 4.14
N THR A 166 -1.20 11.92 2.86
CA THR A 166 -2.55 11.74 2.32
C THR A 166 -2.67 10.40 1.62
N ALA A 167 -3.88 9.90 1.39
CA ALA A 167 -4.07 8.68 0.63
C ALA A 167 -3.56 8.83 -0.82
N SER A 168 -3.70 10.00 -1.42
CA SER A 168 -3.18 10.32 -2.76
C SER A 168 -1.65 10.27 -2.81
N ASP A 169 -0.97 10.94 -1.89
CA ASP A 169 0.49 10.93 -1.83
C ASP A 169 1.04 9.53 -1.51
N LEU A 170 0.38 8.80 -0.59
CA LEU A 170 0.73 7.43 -0.24
C LEU A 170 0.53 6.45 -1.41
N LEU A 171 -0.43 6.68 -2.30
CA LEU A 171 -0.57 5.92 -3.54
C LEU A 171 0.67 6.11 -4.43
N THR A 172 1.13 7.34 -4.60
CA THR A 172 2.34 7.63 -5.38
C THR A 172 3.57 6.94 -4.77
N ILE A 173 3.71 7.00 -3.44
CA ILE A 173 4.77 6.28 -2.72
C ILE A 173 4.66 4.76 -2.93
N ALA A 174 3.44 4.21 -2.85
CA ALA A 174 3.18 2.78 -3.02
C ALA A 174 3.57 2.29 -4.41
N ILE A 175 3.20 3.03 -5.46
CA ILE A 175 3.56 2.73 -6.84
C ILE A 175 5.08 2.76 -7.02
N ALA A 176 5.74 3.84 -6.53
CA ALA A 176 7.19 3.96 -6.59
C ALA A 176 7.90 2.80 -5.88
N ALA A 177 7.42 2.42 -4.68
CA ALA A 177 7.99 1.31 -3.91
C ALA A 177 7.76 -0.06 -4.57
N ASN A 178 6.56 -0.31 -5.11
CA ASN A 178 6.22 -1.57 -5.76
C ASN A 178 6.99 -1.80 -7.07
N HIS A 179 7.43 -0.74 -7.74
CA HIS A 179 8.29 -0.82 -8.92
C HIS A 179 9.77 -1.12 -8.58
N GLN A 180 10.14 -1.17 -7.31
CA GLN A 180 11.50 -1.50 -6.88
C GLN A 180 11.61 -3.00 -6.55
N PRO A 181 12.34 -3.81 -7.36
CA PRO A 181 12.47 -5.25 -7.10
C PRO A 181 12.98 -5.57 -5.70
N LYS A 182 13.91 -4.76 -5.17
CA LYS A 182 14.48 -4.91 -3.82
C LYS A 182 13.44 -4.69 -2.70
N ILE A 183 12.35 -3.96 -2.96
CA ILE A 183 11.24 -3.77 -2.01
C ILE A 183 10.17 -4.83 -2.23
N LYS A 184 9.78 -5.05 -3.49
CA LYS A 184 8.69 -5.94 -3.86
C LYS A 184 8.92 -7.37 -3.34
N VAL A 185 10.13 -7.92 -3.47
CA VAL A 185 10.47 -9.26 -3.00
C VAL A 185 10.18 -9.48 -1.51
N TRP A 186 10.34 -8.43 -0.69
CA TRP A 186 10.04 -8.51 0.73
C TRP A 186 8.55 -8.26 1.04
N ALA A 187 7.92 -7.32 0.33
CA ALA A 187 6.52 -6.95 0.57
C ALA A 187 5.53 -8.10 0.29
N ASP A 188 5.89 -9.00 -0.62
CA ASP A 188 5.12 -10.17 -1.06
C ASP A 188 5.35 -11.41 -0.16
N MET A 189 6.38 -11.38 0.68
CA MET A 189 6.81 -12.55 1.43
C MET A 189 5.98 -12.79 2.70
N LEU A 190 5.49 -14.02 2.90
CA LEU A 190 4.74 -14.41 4.10
C LEU A 190 5.62 -14.53 5.35
N SER A 191 6.82 -15.07 5.20
CA SER A 191 7.77 -15.20 6.29
C SER A 191 9.17 -15.57 5.80
N TYR A 192 10.18 -15.26 6.62
CA TYR A 192 11.55 -15.74 6.43
C TYR A 192 12.29 -15.80 7.78
N ASN A 193 13.48 -16.39 7.80
CA ASN A 193 14.35 -16.40 8.96
C ASN A 193 15.45 -15.35 8.79
N LEU A 194 15.40 -14.29 9.58
CA LEU A 194 16.46 -13.28 9.68
C LEU A 194 17.61 -13.87 10.49
N GLN A 195 18.75 -14.06 9.86
CA GLN A 195 19.92 -14.66 10.50
C GLN A 195 20.96 -13.60 10.88
N ALA A 196 21.34 -13.57 12.15
CA ALA A 196 22.45 -12.77 12.63
C ALA A 196 23.79 -13.41 12.26
N LYS A 197 24.87 -12.61 12.24
CA LYS A 197 26.23 -13.06 11.93
C LYS A 197 26.73 -14.14 12.88
N ASN A 198 26.27 -14.16 14.12
CA ASN A 198 26.59 -15.18 15.14
C ASN A 198 25.78 -16.47 15.00
N GLY A 199 24.97 -16.62 13.96
CA GLY A 199 24.15 -17.81 13.69
C GLY A 199 22.76 -17.79 14.33
N LYS A 200 22.44 -16.83 15.21
CA LYS A 200 21.09 -16.71 15.79
C LYS A 200 20.08 -16.33 14.74
N ALA A 201 18.91 -16.97 14.75
CA ALA A 201 17.84 -16.71 13.82
C ALA A 201 16.60 -16.10 14.49
N TYR A 202 15.93 -15.21 13.78
CA TYR A 202 14.67 -14.58 14.16
C TYR A 202 13.62 -14.90 13.11
N LYS A 203 12.49 -15.48 13.52
CA LYS A 203 11.37 -15.73 12.62
C LYS A 203 10.63 -14.42 12.33
N VAL A 204 10.65 -13.99 11.10
CA VAL A 204 9.90 -12.82 10.60
C VAL A 204 8.65 -13.33 9.91
N VAL A 205 7.48 -12.86 10.35
CA VAL A 205 6.18 -13.25 9.79
C VAL A 205 5.45 -11.98 9.40
N THR A 206 4.78 -12.01 8.26
CA THR A 206 4.04 -10.85 7.75
C THR A 206 2.97 -10.35 8.71
N SER A 207 2.80 -9.02 8.75
CA SER A 207 1.69 -8.35 9.42
C SER A 207 0.50 -8.09 8.49
N ASN A 208 0.63 -8.40 7.19
CA ASN A 208 -0.42 -8.23 6.20
C ASN A 208 -1.30 -9.48 6.10
N MET A 209 -2.52 -9.38 6.62
CA MET A 209 -3.47 -10.51 6.64
C MET A 209 -4.12 -10.79 5.28
N LEU A 210 -3.91 -9.96 4.26
CA LEU A 210 -4.46 -10.19 2.91
C LEU A 210 -3.56 -11.15 2.10
N LEU A 211 -2.25 -11.19 2.40
CA LEU A 211 -1.31 -12.08 1.71
C LEU A 211 -1.67 -13.55 1.95
N GLY A 212 -1.79 -14.30 0.85
CA GLY A 212 -2.20 -15.70 0.87
C GLY A 212 -3.69 -15.93 1.14
N ARG A 213 -4.50 -14.87 1.36
CA ARG A 213 -5.95 -14.96 1.58
C ARG A 213 -6.76 -14.36 0.44
N VAL A 214 -6.37 -13.20 -0.04
CA VAL A 214 -7.04 -12.51 -1.16
C VAL A 214 -6.24 -12.78 -2.44
N THR A 215 -6.86 -13.52 -3.34
CA THR A 215 -6.23 -13.92 -4.60
C THR A 215 -5.77 -12.70 -5.39
N GLY A 216 -4.50 -12.70 -5.79
CA GLY A 216 -3.87 -11.63 -6.57
C GLY A 216 -3.25 -10.51 -5.73
N VAL A 217 -3.46 -10.46 -4.40
CA VAL A 217 -2.78 -9.50 -3.54
C VAL A 217 -1.33 -9.94 -3.30
N ASP A 218 -0.38 -9.05 -3.56
CA ASP A 218 1.08 -9.28 -3.48
C ASP A 218 1.83 -8.22 -2.64
N GLY A 219 1.10 -7.45 -1.83
CA GLY A 219 1.70 -6.48 -0.94
C GLY A 219 0.67 -5.57 -0.27
N LEU A 220 1.04 -4.44 0.33
CA LEU A 220 2.36 -3.81 0.40
C LEU A 220 2.79 -3.52 1.85
N LYS A 221 1.99 -2.73 2.61
CA LYS A 221 2.39 -2.28 3.96
C LYS A 221 1.21 -2.04 4.88
N THR A 222 1.39 -2.40 6.15
CA THR A 222 0.44 -2.14 7.25
C THR A 222 0.98 -1.05 8.18
N GLY A 223 0.07 -0.34 8.86
CA GLY A 223 0.41 0.65 9.87
C GLY A 223 -0.59 0.66 11.03
N TYR A 224 -0.12 1.02 12.22
CA TYR A 224 -0.95 1.30 13.37
C TYR A 224 -0.20 2.14 14.41
N THR A 225 -0.82 3.19 14.88
CA THR A 225 -0.52 3.89 16.13
C THR A 225 -1.84 4.28 16.80
N LYS A 226 -1.80 4.75 18.04
CA LYS A 226 -3.03 5.23 18.71
C LYS A 226 -3.67 6.40 17.96
N LYS A 227 -2.85 7.33 17.45
CA LYS A 227 -3.32 8.53 16.75
C LYS A 227 -3.73 8.23 15.30
N ALA A 228 -2.96 7.39 14.60
CA ALA A 228 -3.23 7.05 13.20
C ALA A 228 -4.40 6.09 13.02
N GLY A 229 -4.74 5.29 14.02
CA GLY A 229 -5.63 4.15 13.83
C GLY A 229 -5.00 3.05 12.94
N LYS A 230 -5.83 2.17 12.40
CA LYS A 230 -5.37 1.09 11.53
C LYS A 230 -5.22 1.61 10.08
N CYS A 231 -4.02 1.53 9.53
CA CYS A 231 -3.68 1.95 8.17
C CYS A 231 -3.23 0.76 7.31
N LEU A 232 -3.47 0.84 6.01
CA LEU A 232 -3.12 -0.19 5.04
C LEU A 232 -2.80 0.41 3.68
N ILE A 233 -1.76 -0.09 3.04
CA ILE A 233 -1.60 -0.05 1.60
C ILE A 233 -1.59 -1.50 1.13
N ALA A 234 -2.48 -1.83 0.21
CA ALA A 234 -2.50 -3.11 -0.48
C ALA A 234 -2.39 -2.90 -1.99
N ASN A 235 -1.73 -3.84 -2.66
CA ASN A 235 -1.69 -3.89 -4.11
C ASN A 235 -1.81 -5.35 -4.57
N GLY A 236 -2.16 -5.52 -5.84
CA GLY A 236 -2.24 -6.85 -6.42
C GLY A 236 -2.59 -6.82 -7.90
N LYS A 237 -2.46 -8.00 -8.52
CA LYS A 237 -2.82 -8.23 -9.91
C LYS A 237 -3.68 -9.46 -10.06
N ARG A 238 -4.79 -9.34 -10.81
CA ARG A 238 -5.68 -10.46 -11.14
C ARG A 238 -6.34 -10.22 -12.50
N ASN A 239 -6.32 -11.23 -13.38
CA ASN A 239 -6.97 -11.16 -14.70
C ASN A 239 -6.60 -9.91 -15.53
N GLY A 240 -5.32 -9.51 -15.51
CA GLY A 240 -4.84 -8.33 -16.23
C GLY A 240 -5.17 -6.99 -15.60
N LYS A 241 -5.88 -6.97 -14.48
CA LYS A 241 -6.15 -5.75 -13.69
C LYS A 241 -5.10 -5.60 -12.58
N GLU A 242 -4.58 -4.38 -12.42
CA GLU A 242 -3.73 -3.99 -11.30
C GLU A 242 -4.51 -3.08 -10.36
N VAL A 243 -4.54 -3.43 -9.07
CA VAL A 243 -5.26 -2.68 -8.05
C VAL A 243 -4.27 -2.16 -7.00
N TYR A 244 -4.45 -0.89 -6.60
CA TYR A 244 -3.86 -0.31 -5.40
C TYR A 244 -4.97 0.21 -4.50
N LEU A 245 -4.88 -0.10 -3.22
CA LEU A 245 -5.76 0.40 -2.16
C LEU A 245 -4.92 1.06 -1.07
N VAL A 246 -5.26 2.31 -0.73
CA VAL A 246 -4.73 3.02 0.43
C VAL A 246 -5.87 3.31 1.40
N MET A 247 -5.71 2.95 2.68
CA MET A 247 -6.67 3.23 3.74
C MET A 247 -5.95 3.84 4.96
N LEU A 248 -6.49 4.95 5.46
CA LEU A 248 -6.01 5.63 6.66
C LEU A 248 -7.11 5.64 7.72
N ASN A 249 -6.78 5.18 8.94
CA ASN A 249 -7.72 5.02 10.05
C ASN A 249 -8.97 4.25 9.64
N ALA A 250 -8.78 2.99 9.27
CA ALA A 250 -9.83 2.05 8.87
C ALA A 250 -10.07 1.00 9.97
N PRO A 251 -11.11 1.14 10.82
CA PRO A 251 -11.34 0.25 11.97
C PRO A 251 -11.39 -1.23 11.59
N ASN A 252 -12.03 -1.55 10.47
CA ASN A 252 -12.23 -2.91 9.96
C ASN A 252 -11.35 -3.21 8.75
N ARG A 253 -10.14 -2.61 8.66
CA ARG A 253 -9.30 -2.59 7.46
C ARG A 253 -9.18 -3.91 6.70
N TRP A 254 -9.24 -5.07 7.38
CA TRP A 254 -9.08 -6.36 6.72
C TRP A 254 -10.32 -6.79 5.95
N TRP A 255 -11.52 -6.61 6.55
CA TRP A 255 -12.79 -6.92 5.92
C TRP A 255 -13.10 -5.96 4.78
N ASP A 256 -12.91 -4.67 5.04
CA ASP A 256 -13.20 -3.63 4.05
C ASP A 256 -12.22 -3.72 2.87
N ALA A 257 -10.93 -3.98 3.14
CA ALA A 257 -9.94 -4.14 2.07
C ALA A 257 -10.20 -5.39 1.22
N ASP A 258 -10.54 -6.54 1.82
CA ASP A 258 -10.91 -7.76 1.11
C ASP A 258 -12.10 -7.50 0.17
N ALA A 259 -13.18 -6.92 0.70
CA ALA A 259 -14.38 -6.59 -0.07
C ALA A 259 -14.08 -5.62 -1.23
N LEU A 260 -13.36 -4.52 -0.95
CA LEU A 260 -13.02 -3.51 -1.95
C LEU A 260 -12.12 -4.05 -3.06
N ILE A 261 -11.08 -4.80 -2.71
CA ILE A 261 -10.12 -5.34 -3.67
C ILE A 261 -10.78 -6.38 -4.57
N ASN A 262 -11.55 -7.32 -4.00
CA ASN A 262 -12.27 -8.32 -4.80
C ASN A 262 -13.23 -7.62 -5.76
N ARG A 263 -14.02 -6.66 -5.28
CA ARG A 263 -14.94 -5.92 -6.13
C ARG A 263 -14.23 -5.11 -7.22
N ALA A 264 -13.11 -4.49 -6.90
CA ALA A 264 -12.30 -3.77 -7.90
C ALA A 264 -11.73 -4.69 -8.99
N PHE A 265 -11.40 -5.92 -8.64
CA PHE A 265 -10.97 -6.92 -9.62
C PHE A 265 -12.13 -7.44 -10.48
N ASP A 266 -13.32 -7.61 -9.91
CA ASP A 266 -14.45 -8.26 -10.56
C ASP A 266 -15.27 -7.30 -11.43
N GLU A 267 -15.34 -6.00 -11.08
CA GLU A 267 -16.04 -5.01 -11.87
C GLU A 267 -15.23 -4.56 -13.10
N ASP A 268 -15.86 -4.53 -14.26
CA ASP A 268 -15.24 -3.98 -15.47
C ASP A 268 -15.15 -2.45 -15.39
N LEU A 269 -14.00 -1.90 -15.76
CA LEU A 269 -13.83 -0.48 -16.02
C LEU A 269 -14.50 -0.18 -17.37
N LYS A 270 -15.66 0.44 -17.34
CA LYS A 270 -16.27 1.00 -18.55
C LYS A 270 -15.72 2.39 -18.81
#